data_9fba2638293ab8a075704878e24fa945
#
_entry.id   9fba2638293ab8a075704878e24fa945
#
_cell.length_a   1.000
_cell.length_b   1.000
_cell.length_c   1.000
_cell.angle_alpha   90.00
_cell.angle_beta   90.00
_cell.angle_gamma   90.00
#
_symmetry.space_group_name_H-M   'P 1'
#
loop_
_entity.id
_entity.type
_entity.pdbx_description
1 polymer ?
#
loop_
_entity_poly.entity_id
_entity_poly.type
_entity_poly.pdbx_seq_one_letter_code
_entity_poly.pdbx_strand_id
1 'polypeptide(L)'
;MVNNSIIWVLIDERPGNRSQALGVAEALDLPYKVKNISYNFLGRLPNTLLGASMIGLDALSRKKLTPPWPQLIIAAGRRSAPVALSIKRKSGGYVRLVHIMRPGIKNHKFDLIVVPAHDNPLSGDNVMTIIGSPHGVTENVLTKSREKWMPELDSLPKPRVAVLVGG
;
A
#
# COMPACT_ATOMS: atom_id res chain seq x y z
N MET A 1 -1.38 13.72 -25.35
CA MET A 1 -1.76 12.40 -24.85
C MET A 1 -1.88 12.50 -23.33
N VAL A 2 -3.08 12.35 -22.78
CA VAL A 2 -3.29 12.39 -21.33
C VAL A 2 -2.66 11.13 -20.77
N ASN A 3 -1.60 11.28 -19.99
CA ASN A 3 -0.89 10.19 -19.32
C ASN A 3 -1.79 9.66 -18.19
N ASN A 4 -2.81 8.88 -18.56
CA ASN A 4 -3.70 8.23 -17.62
C ASN A 4 -2.92 7.10 -16.95
N SER A 5 -2.27 7.41 -15.81
CA SER A 5 -1.65 6.37 -15.01
C SER A 5 -2.70 5.33 -14.68
N ILE A 6 -2.48 4.12 -15.17
CA ILE A 6 -3.39 2.99 -15.00
C ILE A 6 -3.61 2.66 -13.51
N ILE A 7 -2.59 2.93 -12.69
CA ILE A 7 -2.57 2.55 -11.27
C ILE A 7 -2.39 3.77 -10.36
N TRP A 8 -3.17 3.84 -9.29
CA TRP A 8 -2.88 4.71 -8.15
C TRP A 8 -2.43 3.88 -6.95
N VAL A 9 -1.35 4.31 -6.32
CA VAL A 9 -0.83 3.72 -5.08
C VAL A 9 -1.13 4.69 -3.95
N LEU A 10 -2.05 4.32 -3.04
CA LEU A 10 -2.38 5.13 -1.88
C LEU A 10 -1.36 4.87 -0.77
N ILE A 11 -0.65 5.90 -0.34
CA ILE A 11 0.44 5.81 0.64
C ILE A 11 0.15 6.76 1.80
N ASP A 12 0.22 6.23 3.02
CA ASP A 12 0.14 7.02 4.25
C ASP A 12 1.52 7.20 4.92
N GLU A 13 1.55 7.83 6.10
CA GLU A 13 2.77 8.10 6.86
C GLU A 13 3.47 6.86 7.41
N ARG A 14 2.83 5.68 7.37
CA ARG A 14 3.40 4.45 7.93
C ARG A 14 4.37 3.80 6.96
N PRO A 15 5.67 3.66 7.33
CA PRO A 15 6.68 3.11 6.42
C PRO A 15 6.35 1.70 5.93
N GLY A 16 5.80 0.85 6.80
CA GLY A 16 5.42 -0.52 6.43
C GLY A 16 4.31 -0.56 5.37
N ASN A 17 3.26 0.26 5.50
CA ASN A 17 2.20 0.35 4.50
C ASN A 17 2.75 0.85 3.16
N ARG A 18 3.63 1.86 3.21
CA ARG A 18 4.29 2.43 2.04
C ARG A 18 5.11 1.38 1.29
N SER A 19 5.99 0.66 2.02
CA SER A 19 6.87 -0.36 1.44
C SER A 19 6.08 -1.47 0.77
N GLN A 20 5.01 -1.95 1.40
CA GLN A 20 4.18 -3.01 0.87
C GLN A 20 3.42 -2.58 -0.38
N ALA A 21 2.78 -1.40 -0.36
CA ALA A 21 2.02 -0.93 -1.51
C ALA A 21 2.91 -0.61 -2.72
N LEU A 22 4.07 -0.01 -2.49
CA LEU A 22 5.04 0.26 -3.54
C LEU A 22 5.66 -1.02 -4.10
N GLY A 23 6.06 -1.97 -3.23
CA GLY A 23 6.63 -3.23 -3.68
C GLY A 23 5.72 -3.99 -4.63
N VAL A 24 4.40 -4.01 -4.38
CA VAL A 24 3.42 -4.60 -5.30
C VAL A 24 3.32 -3.79 -6.60
N ALA A 25 3.29 -2.46 -6.52
CA ALA A 25 3.17 -1.62 -7.70
C ALA A 25 4.40 -1.73 -8.62
N GLU A 26 5.59 -1.76 -8.04
CA GLU A 26 6.86 -1.93 -8.77
C GLU A 26 6.96 -3.30 -9.43
N ALA A 27 6.51 -4.35 -8.74
CA ALA A 27 6.51 -5.71 -9.29
C ALA A 27 5.56 -5.91 -10.48
N LEU A 28 4.56 -5.05 -10.65
CA LEU A 28 3.66 -5.10 -11.81
C LEU A 28 4.29 -4.54 -13.09
N ASP A 29 5.37 -3.79 -12.97
CA ASP A 29 6.06 -3.12 -14.10
C ASP A 29 5.12 -2.30 -15.01
N LEU A 30 4.12 -1.67 -14.41
CA LEU A 30 3.13 -0.82 -15.07
C LEU A 30 3.22 0.61 -14.55
N PRO A 31 2.89 1.62 -15.38
CA PRO A 31 2.88 3.01 -14.94
C PRO A 31 1.93 3.23 -13.76
N TYR A 32 2.45 3.77 -12.67
CA TYR A 32 1.66 4.10 -11.50
C TYR A 32 1.89 5.53 -11.02
N LYS A 33 0.92 6.05 -10.28
CA LYS A 33 0.98 7.35 -9.64
C LYS A 33 0.81 7.23 -8.14
N VAL A 34 1.79 7.71 -7.41
CA VAL A 34 1.73 7.75 -5.94
C VAL A 34 0.78 8.86 -5.50
N LYS A 35 -0.17 8.52 -4.64
CA LYS A 35 -1.09 9.43 -3.96
C LYS A 35 -0.80 9.40 -2.47
N ASN A 36 0.00 10.37 -2.00
CA ASN A 36 0.25 10.54 -0.57
C ASN A 36 -1.02 11.05 0.10
N ILE A 37 -1.47 10.34 1.12
CA ILE A 37 -2.67 10.64 1.91
C ILE A 37 -2.31 10.81 3.38
N SER A 38 -2.89 11.82 4.00
CA SER A 38 -2.79 12.08 5.43
C SER A 38 -4.18 12.10 6.05
N TYR A 39 -4.26 11.76 7.32
CA TYR A 39 -5.53 11.60 8.02
C TYR A 39 -5.74 12.72 9.04
N ASN A 40 -7.00 13.14 9.17
CA ASN A 40 -7.45 13.94 10.29
C ASN A 40 -7.82 13.04 11.49
N PHE A 41 -8.35 13.62 12.57
CA PHE A 41 -8.74 12.86 13.77
C PHE A 41 -9.81 11.78 13.52
N LEU A 42 -10.71 12.00 12.55
CA LEU A 42 -11.75 11.02 12.19
C LEU A 42 -11.17 9.75 11.56
N GLY A 43 -9.96 9.81 10.97
CA GLY A 43 -9.27 8.64 10.43
C GLY A 43 -8.92 7.57 11.48
N ARG A 44 -9.11 7.84 12.77
CA ARG A 44 -8.96 6.88 13.86
C ARG A 44 -10.20 6.03 14.10
N LEU A 45 -11.36 6.46 13.64
CA LEU A 45 -12.62 5.74 13.79
C LEU A 45 -12.57 4.34 13.16
N PRO A 46 -13.40 3.40 13.67
CA PRO A 46 -13.59 2.10 13.04
C PRO A 46 -14.05 2.24 11.58
N ASN A 47 -13.53 1.42 10.70
CA ASN A 47 -13.90 1.46 9.27
C ASN A 47 -15.38 1.12 9.02
N THR A 48 -16.03 0.41 9.93
CA THR A 48 -17.47 0.17 9.90
C THR A 48 -18.28 1.47 9.96
N LEU A 49 -17.79 2.45 10.72
CA LEU A 49 -18.41 3.78 10.82
C LEU A 49 -18.00 4.69 9.64
N LEU A 50 -16.75 4.61 9.20
CA LEU A 50 -16.25 5.41 8.08
C LEU A 50 -16.86 4.96 6.74
N GLY A 51 -17.14 3.69 6.59
CA GLY A 51 -17.69 3.11 5.36
C GLY A 51 -16.83 3.41 4.14
N ALA A 52 -17.48 3.70 3.00
CA ALA A 52 -16.81 4.13 1.77
C ALA A 52 -16.78 5.67 1.74
N SER A 53 -15.88 6.29 2.50
CA SER A 53 -15.81 7.76 2.61
C SER A 53 -14.37 8.27 2.68
N MET A 54 -14.21 9.56 2.42
CA MET A 54 -12.95 10.29 2.55
C MET A 54 -12.96 11.23 3.76
N ILE A 55 -13.94 11.09 4.67
CA ILE A 55 -14.10 12.00 5.81
C ILE A 55 -12.90 11.95 6.76
N GLY A 56 -12.24 10.80 6.85
CA GLY A 56 -11.03 10.60 7.65
C GLY A 56 -9.75 11.21 7.05
N LEU A 57 -9.78 11.74 5.82
CA LEU A 57 -8.64 12.43 5.21
C LEU A 57 -8.62 13.91 5.58
N ASP A 58 -7.41 14.48 5.60
CA ASP A 58 -7.26 15.93 5.63
C ASP A 58 -7.76 16.59 4.33
N ALA A 59 -7.89 17.91 4.34
CA ALA A 59 -8.41 18.66 3.20
C ALA A 59 -7.49 18.61 1.97
N LEU A 60 -6.16 18.61 2.17
CA LEU A 60 -5.18 18.60 1.09
C LEU A 60 -5.16 17.23 0.40
N SER A 61 -5.18 16.14 1.16
CA SER A 61 -5.25 14.78 0.62
C SER A 61 -6.53 14.56 -0.17
N ARG A 62 -7.66 15.06 0.32
CA ARG A 62 -8.95 14.96 -0.37
C ARG A 62 -8.94 15.66 -1.74
N LYS A 63 -8.33 16.84 -1.83
CA LYS A 63 -8.19 17.60 -3.09
C LYS A 63 -7.35 16.89 -4.15
N LYS A 64 -6.41 16.01 -3.75
CA LYS A 64 -5.55 15.25 -4.67
C LYS A 64 -6.26 14.02 -5.28
N LEU A 65 -7.39 13.61 -4.72
CA LEU A 65 -8.12 12.40 -5.11
C LEU A 65 -9.37 12.78 -5.93
N THR A 66 -9.13 13.26 -7.15
CA THR A 66 -10.14 13.71 -8.11
C THR A 66 -9.97 13.00 -9.46
N PRO A 67 -11.03 12.94 -10.29
CA PRO A 67 -10.93 12.39 -11.64
C PRO A 67 -9.83 13.06 -12.49
N PRO A 68 -9.34 12.38 -13.53
CA PRO A 68 -9.76 11.06 -13.97
C PRO A 68 -9.30 9.96 -13.02
N TRP A 69 -10.21 8.99 -12.76
CA TRP A 69 -9.94 7.87 -11.87
C TRP A 69 -9.03 6.84 -12.53
N PRO A 70 -8.20 6.09 -11.76
CA PRO A 70 -7.36 5.03 -12.28
C PRO A 70 -8.20 3.79 -12.63
N GLN A 71 -7.59 2.81 -13.28
CA GLN A 71 -8.17 1.49 -13.47
C GLN A 71 -7.99 0.61 -12.22
N LEU A 72 -6.87 0.78 -11.52
CA LEU A 72 -6.49 0.00 -10.35
C LEU A 72 -6.04 0.92 -9.21
N ILE A 73 -6.45 0.60 -7.99
CA ILE A 73 -5.88 1.16 -6.75
C ILE A 73 -5.18 0.05 -5.98
N ILE A 74 -3.95 0.32 -5.58
CA ILE A 74 -3.20 -0.47 -4.61
C ILE A 74 -3.13 0.34 -3.32
N ALA A 75 -3.58 -0.25 -2.23
CA ALA A 75 -3.59 0.40 -0.92
C ALA A 75 -3.19 -0.59 0.17
N ALA A 76 -2.52 -0.12 1.22
CA ALA A 76 -2.13 -0.93 2.35
C ALA A 76 -2.58 -0.32 3.68
N GLY A 77 -2.92 -1.19 4.62
CA GLY A 77 -3.28 -0.80 5.97
C GLY A 77 -4.73 -0.31 6.13
N ARG A 78 -5.28 -0.54 7.31
CA ARG A 78 -6.70 -0.35 7.64
C ARG A 78 -7.27 1.02 7.23
N ARG A 79 -6.55 2.12 7.48
CA ARG A 79 -7.07 3.48 7.28
C ARG A 79 -7.25 3.87 5.81
N SER A 80 -6.54 3.22 4.88
CA SER A 80 -6.67 3.48 3.44
C SER A 80 -7.92 2.82 2.83
N ALA A 81 -8.48 1.79 3.46
CA ALA A 81 -9.60 1.03 2.96
C ALA A 81 -10.88 1.86 2.71
N PRO A 82 -11.36 2.72 3.63
CA PRO A 82 -12.50 3.62 3.38
C PRO A 82 -12.28 4.54 2.19
N VAL A 83 -11.05 5.03 2.02
CA VAL A 83 -10.66 5.94 0.93
C VAL A 83 -10.73 5.24 -0.42
N ALA A 84 -10.11 4.05 -0.53
CA ALA A 84 -10.15 3.23 -1.74
C ALA A 84 -11.59 2.88 -2.14
N LEU A 85 -12.41 2.45 -1.20
CA LEU A 85 -13.83 2.18 -1.44
C LEU A 85 -14.62 3.43 -1.87
N SER A 86 -14.28 4.60 -1.33
CA SER A 86 -14.90 5.87 -1.74
C SER A 86 -14.59 6.19 -3.20
N ILE A 87 -13.34 5.96 -3.63
CA ILE A 87 -12.94 6.17 -5.04
C ILE A 87 -13.68 5.17 -5.93
N LYS A 88 -13.73 3.89 -5.59
CA LYS A 88 -14.48 2.87 -6.34
C LYS A 88 -15.94 3.30 -6.52
N ARG A 89 -16.59 3.75 -5.44
CA ARG A 89 -17.97 4.23 -5.50
C ARG A 89 -18.12 5.46 -6.43
N LYS A 90 -17.23 6.46 -6.30
CA LYS A 90 -17.26 7.69 -7.11
C LYS A 90 -16.95 7.46 -8.58
N SER A 91 -16.24 6.41 -8.91
CA SER A 91 -15.92 6.00 -10.27
C SER A 91 -17.06 5.20 -10.94
N GLY A 92 -18.21 5.03 -10.28
CA GLY A 92 -19.26 4.15 -10.79
C GLY A 92 -18.94 2.67 -10.68
N GLY A 93 -17.96 2.30 -9.87
CA GLY A 93 -17.60 0.90 -9.58
C GLY A 93 -16.55 0.28 -10.50
N TYR A 94 -16.11 0.98 -11.56
CA TYR A 94 -15.16 0.38 -12.51
C TYR A 94 -13.72 0.25 -11.97
N VAL A 95 -13.33 1.06 -10.99
CA VAL A 95 -11.99 0.98 -10.39
C VAL A 95 -11.83 -0.32 -9.61
N ARG A 96 -10.79 -1.09 -9.95
CA ARG A 96 -10.42 -2.30 -9.21
C ARG A 96 -9.61 -1.94 -7.97
N LEU A 97 -9.81 -2.72 -6.89
CA LEU A 97 -9.14 -2.50 -5.61
C LEU A 97 -8.33 -3.70 -5.19
N VAL A 98 -7.01 -3.53 -5.09
CA VAL A 98 -6.10 -4.44 -4.39
C VAL A 98 -5.76 -3.82 -3.04
N HIS A 99 -6.06 -4.53 -1.96
CA HIS A 99 -5.80 -4.08 -0.60
C HIS A 99 -4.85 -5.03 0.11
N ILE A 100 -3.78 -4.49 0.67
CA ILE A 100 -2.77 -5.25 1.39
C ILE A 100 -3.04 -5.10 2.89
N MET A 101 -2.98 -6.19 3.63
CA MET A 101 -3.39 -6.33 5.03
C MET A 101 -4.92 -6.28 5.19
N ARG A 102 -5.39 -6.53 6.41
CA ARG A 102 -6.83 -6.55 6.74
C ARG A 102 -7.46 -5.16 6.57
N PRO A 103 -8.50 -5.02 5.74
CA PRO A 103 -9.11 -3.71 5.51
C PRO A 103 -9.97 -3.20 6.69
N GLY A 104 -10.31 -4.07 7.66
CA GLY A 104 -11.19 -3.73 8.78
C GLY A 104 -12.62 -3.37 8.37
N ILE A 105 -13.06 -3.86 7.22
CA ILE A 105 -14.40 -3.72 6.64
C ILE A 105 -14.71 -4.98 5.83
N LYS A 106 -15.97 -5.17 5.40
CA LYS A 106 -16.41 -6.37 4.66
C LYS A 106 -15.57 -6.65 3.41
N ASN A 107 -15.01 -7.86 3.31
CA ASN A 107 -14.05 -8.28 2.29
C ASN A 107 -14.59 -8.20 0.87
N HIS A 108 -15.85 -8.63 0.64
CA HIS A 108 -16.46 -8.66 -0.70
C HIS A 108 -16.51 -7.31 -1.43
N LYS A 109 -16.16 -6.22 -0.77
CA LYS A 109 -16.08 -4.89 -1.40
C LYS A 109 -14.80 -4.65 -2.18
N PHE A 110 -13.80 -5.50 -1.99
CA PHE A 110 -12.50 -5.43 -2.67
C PHE A 110 -12.44 -6.49 -3.77
N ASP A 111 -11.65 -6.23 -4.80
CA ASP A 111 -11.44 -7.20 -5.89
C ASP A 111 -10.36 -8.22 -5.48
N LEU A 112 -9.35 -7.79 -4.70
CA LEU A 112 -8.35 -8.65 -4.10
C LEU A 112 -7.89 -8.09 -2.75
N ILE A 113 -7.77 -8.96 -1.76
CA ILE A 113 -7.13 -8.66 -0.48
C ILE A 113 -5.93 -9.58 -0.32
N VAL A 114 -4.76 -9.02 -0.09
CA VAL A 114 -3.52 -9.76 0.16
C VAL A 114 -3.19 -9.66 1.64
N VAL A 115 -3.15 -10.80 2.33
CA VAL A 115 -2.92 -10.84 3.79
C VAL A 115 -1.71 -11.72 4.09
N PRO A 116 -0.69 -11.20 4.78
CA PRO A 116 0.38 -12.01 5.32
C PRO A 116 -0.15 -13.08 6.30
N ALA A 117 0.40 -14.28 6.25
CA ALA A 117 -0.07 -15.41 7.06
C ALA A 117 -0.04 -15.14 8.57
N HIS A 118 0.90 -14.31 9.04
CA HIS A 118 1.02 -13.92 10.44
C HIS A 118 -0.02 -12.90 10.92
N ASP A 119 -0.80 -12.29 10.00
CA ASP A 119 -1.82 -11.27 10.30
C ASP A 119 -3.22 -11.87 10.52
N ASN A 120 -3.34 -13.12 10.97
CA ASN A 120 -4.60 -13.86 11.06
C ASN A 120 -5.34 -13.88 9.71
N PRO A 121 -5.19 -14.93 8.90
CA PRO A 121 -5.73 -14.99 7.56
C PRO A 121 -7.25 -14.77 7.56
N LEU A 122 -7.71 -14.08 6.52
CA LEU A 122 -9.12 -13.90 6.22
C LEU A 122 -9.56 -15.04 5.29
N SER A 123 -10.86 -15.37 5.28
CA SER A 123 -11.44 -16.29 4.33
C SER A 123 -12.25 -15.52 3.27
N GLY A 124 -12.22 -16.01 2.03
CA GLY A 124 -12.99 -15.45 0.91
C GLY A 124 -12.31 -15.73 -0.44
N ASP A 125 -13.09 -15.81 -1.50
CA ASP A 125 -12.61 -16.10 -2.87
C ASP A 125 -11.70 -14.99 -3.42
N ASN A 126 -11.79 -13.80 -2.85
CA ASN A 126 -10.97 -12.64 -3.19
C ASN A 126 -9.84 -12.38 -2.18
N VAL A 127 -9.48 -13.38 -1.36
CA VAL A 127 -8.42 -13.29 -0.37
C VAL A 127 -7.24 -14.17 -0.76
N MET A 128 -6.07 -13.57 -0.85
CA MET A 128 -4.80 -14.26 -1.07
C MET A 128 -3.97 -14.18 0.21
N THR A 129 -3.61 -15.33 0.78
CA THR A 129 -2.67 -15.40 1.89
C THR A 129 -1.25 -15.60 1.36
N ILE A 130 -0.31 -14.84 1.86
CA ILE A 130 1.10 -14.88 1.48
C ILE A 130 2.00 -15.14 2.70
N ILE A 131 3.17 -15.76 2.50
CA ILE A 131 4.08 -16.13 3.61
C ILE A 131 4.67 -14.90 4.29
N GLY A 132 5.14 -13.93 3.52
CA GLY A 132 5.74 -12.68 4.02
C GLY A 132 4.94 -11.46 3.59
N SER A 133 5.35 -10.28 4.07
CA SER A 133 4.80 -9.02 3.59
C SER A 133 5.42 -8.64 2.25
N PRO A 134 4.66 -8.08 1.29
CA PRO A 134 5.24 -7.52 0.08
C PRO A 134 6.27 -6.43 0.41
N HIS A 135 7.33 -6.35 -0.38
CA HIS A 135 8.40 -5.36 -0.19
C HIS A 135 9.08 -5.01 -1.52
N GLY A 136 9.76 -3.87 -1.56
CA GLY A 136 10.54 -3.41 -2.71
C GLY A 136 12.00 -3.88 -2.70
N VAL A 137 12.36 -4.90 -1.91
CA VAL A 137 13.72 -5.45 -1.90
C VAL A 137 13.86 -6.42 -3.06
N THR A 138 14.58 -6.02 -4.09
CA THR A 138 14.88 -6.78 -5.31
C THR A 138 16.37 -7.04 -5.40
N GLU A 139 16.80 -8.01 -6.23
CA GLU A 139 18.21 -8.26 -6.51
C GLU A 139 18.96 -6.99 -6.97
N ASN A 140 18.32 -6.16 -7.80
CA ASN A 140 18.89 -4.89 -8.24
C ASN A 140 19.10 -3.90 -7.09
N VAL A 141 18.14 -3.80 -6.17
CA VAL A 141 18.27 -2.95 -4.96
C VAL A 141 19.39 -3.47 -4.06
N LEU A 142 19.49 -4.79 -3.89
CA LEU A 142 20.56 -5.41 -3.11
C LEU A 142 21.94 -5.17 -3.72
N THR A 143 22.07 -5.34 -5.04
CA THR A 143 23.33 -5.10 -5.76
C THR A 143 23.78 -3.66 -5.62
N LYS A 144 22.90 -2.69 -5.89
CA LYS A 144 23.19 -1.27 -5.73
C LYS A 144 23.56 -0.89 -4.29
N SER A 145 22.87 -1.47 -3.32
CA SER A 145 23.16 -1.23 -1.90
C SER A 145 24.51 -1.82 -1.52
N ARG A 146 24.85 -3.01 -2.03
CA ARG A 146 26.16 -3.62 -1.85
C ARG A 146 27.26 -2.74 -2.41
N GLU A 147 27.16 -2.32 -3.66
CA GLU A 147 28.13 -1.43 -4.31
C GLU A 147 28.36 -0.16 -3.49
N LYS A 148 27.29 0.42 -2.98
CA LYS A 148 27.34 1.66 -2.18
C LYS A 148 28.02 1.47 -0.83
N TRP A 149 27.73 0.39 -0.11
CA TRP A 149 28.11 0.23 1.29
C TRP A 149 29.33 -0.67 1.51
N MET A 150 29.73 -1.51 0.52
CA MET A 150 30.90 -2.39 0.66
C MET A 150 32.18 -1.65 0.99
N PRO A 151 32.51 -0.47 0.41
CA PRO A 151 33.73 0.22 0.77
C PRO A 151 33.86 0.55 2.27
N GLU A 152 32.75 0.89 2.91
CA GLU A 152 32.72 1.16 4.36
C GLU A 152 32.72 -0.13 5.18
N LEU A 153 31.92 -1.13 4.76
CA LEU A 153 31.77 -2.39 5.48
C LEU A 153 33.01 -3.28 5.37
N ASP A 154 33.80 -3.21 4.28
CA ASP A 154 34.98 -4.05 4.09
C ASP A 154 36.10 -3.75 5.08
N SER A 155 36.12 -2.57 5.68
CA SER A 155 37.05 -2.21 6.76
C SER A 155 36.75 -2.91 8.09
N LEU A 156 35.54 -3.47 8.26
CA LEU A 156 35.12 -4.14 9.49
C LEU A 156 35.65 -5.57 9.56
N PRO A 157 36.08 -6.08 10.77
CA PRO A 157 36.51 -7.44 10.94
C PRO A 157 35.39 -8.47 10.62
N LYS A 158 35.80 -9.65 10.21
CA LYS A 158 34.88 -10.78 9.97
C LYS A 158 34.89 -11.75 11.18
N PRO A 159 33.75 -12.41 11.49
CA PRO A 159 32.46 -12.34 10.81
C PRO A 159 31.72 -11.04 11.11
N ARG A 160 30.98 -10.50 10.11
CA ARG A 160 30.15 -9.31 10.28
C ARG A 160 28.76 -9.72 10.75
N VAL A 161 28.29 -9.11 11.82
CA VAL A 161 26.95 -9.35 12.37
C VAL A 161 26.16 -8.06 12.30
N ALA A 162 25.02 -8.08 11.60
CA ALA A 162 24.10 -6.97 11.56
C ALA A 162 23.00 -7.15 12.61
N VAL A 163 22.80 -6.15 13.45
CA VAL A 163 21.70 -6.10 14.41
C VAL A 163 20.72 -5.05 13.95
N LEU A 164 19.49 -5.46 13.61
CA LEU A 164 18.43 -4.57 13.21
C LEU A 164 17.55 -4.24 14.42
N VAL A 165 17.52 -2.97 14.79
CA VAL A 165 16.71 -2.47 15.91
C VAL A 165 15.67 -1.54 15.31
N GLY A 166 14.39 -1.84 15.52
CA GLY A 166 13.27 -1.05 15.03
C GLY A 166 11.94 -1.58 15.54
N GLY A 167 10.88 -0.78 15.40
CA GLY A 167 9.52 -1.13 15.80
C GLY A 167 8.53 -0.04 15.38
#